data_422e38ae32123f77df9e4a6ad0b77d85
#
_entry.id   422e38ae32123f77df9e4a6ad0b77d85
#
_cell.length_a   1.000
_cell.length_b   1.000
_cell.length_c   1.000
_cell.angle_alpha   90.00
_cell.angle_beta   90.00
_cell.angle_gamma   90.00
#
_symmetry.space_group_name_H-M   'P 1'
#
loop_
_entity.id
_entity.type
_entity.pdbx_description
1 polymer ?
#
loop_
_entity_poly.entity_id
_entity_poly.type
_entity_poly.pdbx_seq_one_letter_code
_entity_poly.pdbx_strand_id
1 'polypeptide(L)'
;MASTLVLTRFQVGADGPNSPVRAFAGITTHGWAYDTHAIVATLSHAPRGAFQPPNTIAYQRFLPTGPIAFLPLSPTESSMVWSTKPALAAALKSLDPSVLVNFINAAFRLPEVSIRYLHDLLLSRKAFTSDEVREEILWRERSHNIPATSAYSSALATREVGIPPEDAGSLPPLVASIQPGTVASFPLRYSHADTYIGDGGRTVLVGDAAHTVHPLAGQGLNAGLADVQVLAQTIEMTLLQGGDVGVYPFH
;
A
#
# COMPACT_ATOMS: atom_id res chain seq x y z
N MET A 1 -25.41 -8.98 -24.64
CA MET A 1 -25.01 -9.89 -23.52
C MET A 1 -26.30 -10.32 -22.84
N ALA A 2 -26.53 -11.62 -22.67
CA ALA A 2 -27.72 -12.10 -21.96
C ALA A 2 -27.50 -11.79 -20.45
N SER A 3 -28.43 -11.06 -19.85
CA SER A 3 -28.44 -10.82 -18.40
C SER A 3 -29.05 -12.06 -17.72
N THR A 4 -28.31 -12.68 -16.84
CA THR A 4 -28.79 -13.78 -16.00
C THR A 4 -29.44 -13.17 -14.75
N LEU A 5 -30.72 -13.43 -14.53
CA LEU A 5 -31.40 -13.06 -13.30
C LEU A 5 -31.15 -14.14 -12.26
N VAL A 6 -30.55 -13.76 -11.13
CA VAL A 6 -30.33 -14.62 -9.96
C VAL A 6 -31.29 -14.18 -8.86
N LEU A 7 -32.15 -15.08 -8.39
CA LEU A 7 -32.99 -14.85 -7.23
C LEU A 7 -32.28 -15.35 -5.99
N THR A 8 -32.09 -14.47 -5.00
CA THR A 8 -31.47 -14.79 -3.73
C THR A 8 -32.33 -14.28 -2.55
N ARG A 9 -32.23 -14.96 -1.41
CA ARG A 9 -32.92 -14.53 -0.19
C ARG A 9 -32.13 -13.48 0.60
N PHE A 10 -30.81 -13.43 0.36
CA PHE A 10 -29.89 -12.54 1.05
C PHE A 10 -28.73 -12.18 0.14
N GLN A 11 -28.29 -10.94 0.15
CA GLN A 11 -27.22 -10.42 -0.68
C GLN A 11 -26.14 -9.77 0.15
N VAL A 12 -24.87 -10.12 -0.12
CA VAL A 12 -23.70 -9.51 0.49
C VAL A 12 -22.96 -8.68 -0.55
N GLY A 13 -22.83 -7.39 -0.31
CA GLY A 13 -22.02 -6.47 -1.09
C GLY A 13 -20.58 -6.48 -0.60
N ALA A 14 -19.72 -7.19 -1.30
CA ALA A 14 -18.26 -7.25 -1.07
C ALA A 14 -17.49 -6.82 -2.34
N ASP A 15 -18.07 -5.91 -3.12
CA ASP A 15 -17.74 -5.57 -4.49
C ASP A 15 -16.88 -4.28 -4.60
N GLY A 16 -16.33 -3.86 -3.49
CA GLY A 16 -15.33 -2.80 -3.42
C GLY A 16 -15.90 -1.38 -3.31
N PRO A 17 -15.05 -0.36 -3.39
CA PRO A 17 -15.40 1.01 -3.01
C PRO A 17 -16.45 1.67 -3.94
N ASN A 18 -16.66 1.15 -5.15
CA ASN A 18 -17.67 1.62 -6.07
C ASN A 18 -18.86 0.65 -6.17
N SER A 19 -19.24 0.03 -5.07
CA SER A 19 -20.20 -1.05 -4.93
C SER A 19 -21.52 -0.81 -5.69
N PRO A 20 -21.82 -1.58 -6.73
CA PRO A 20 -23.15 -1.65 -7.35
C PRO A 20 -24.22 -2.15 -6.38
N VAL A 21 -23.88 -3.07 -5.48
CA VAL A 21 -24.80 -3.59 -4.46
C VAL A 21 -25.23 -2.48 -3.51
N ARG A 22 -24.30 -1.64 -3.05
CA ARG A 22 -24.61 -0.48 -2.23
C ARG A 22 -25.55 0.49 -2.95
N ALA A 23 -25.25 0.79 -4.20
CA ALA A 23 -26.09 1.66 -5.02
C ALA A 23 -27.50 1.08 -5.23
N PHE A 24 -27.61 -0.23 -5.50
CA PHE A 24 -28.88 -0.92 -5.64
C PHE A 24 -29.69 -0.90 -4.34
N ALA A 25 -29.04 -1.06 -3.18
CA ALA A 25 -29.67 -1.01 -1.86
C ALA A 25 -30.07 0.41 -1.42
N GLY A 26 -29.77 1.45 -2.21
CA GLY A 26 -30.05 2.85 -1.87
C GLY A 26 -29.24 3.40 -0.71
N ILE A 27 -28.16 2.70 -0.31
CA ILE A 27 -27.33 3.11 0.83
C ILE A 27 -26.40 4.25 0.41
N THR A 28 -26.52 5.37 1.13
CA THR A 28 -25.68 6.54 0.94
C THR A 28 -24.35 6.40 1.66
N THR A 29 -23.36 7.20 1.24
CA THR A 29 -22.03 7.26 1.86
C THR A 29 -21.62 8.69 2.11
N HIS A 30 -20.89 8.89 3.19
CA HIS A 30 -20.18 10.13 3.45
C HIS A 30 -18.66 9.90 3.39
N GLY A 31 -17.91 10.95 3.10
CA GLY A 31 -16.46 10.85 3.01
C GLY A 31 -15.83 12.01 2.25
N TRP A 32 -14.53 11.89 2.03
CA TRP A 32 -13.74 12.89 1.30
C TRP A 32 -12.57 12.24 0.57
N ALA A 33 -12.10 12.90 -0.48
CA ALA A 33 -10.84 12.56 -1.13
C ALA A 33 -9.68 13.20 -0.37
N TYR A 34 -8.60 12.43 -0.16
CA TYR A 34 -7.35 13.00 0.29
C TYR A 34 -6.62 13.67 -0.90
N ASP A 35 -5.89 14.75 -0.61
CA ASP A 35 -4.97 15.34 -1.60
C ASP A 35 -3.68 14.51 -1.69
N THR A 36 -3.86 13.20 -1.88
CA THR A 36 -2.77 12.21 -1.98
C THR A 36 -3.17 11.06 -2.90
N HIS A 37 -2.17 10.53 -3.61
CA HIS A 37 -2.26 9.29 -4.37
C HIS A 37 -1.33 8.25 -3.76
N ALA A 38 -1.76 6.99 -3.75
CA ALA A 38 -0.87 5.88 -3.49
C ALA A 38 -0.22 5.42 -4.80
N ILE A 39 1.08 5.11 -4.73
CA ILE A 39 1.81 4.34 -5.72
C ILE A 39 2.06 2.97 -5.09
N VAL A 40 1.75 1.92 -5.82
CA VAL A 40 2.04 0.54 -5.42
C VAL A 40 2.95 -0.11 -6.45
N ALA A 41 3.84 -0.98 -5.99
CA ALA A 41 4.70 -1.77 -6.84
C ALA A 41 5.15 -3.04 -6.11
N THR A 42 5.45 -4.09 -6.85
CA THR A 42 6.16 -5.27 -6.34
C THR A 42 7.64 -5.10 -6.61
N LEU A 43 8.43 -5.17 -5.56
CA LEU A 43 9.86 -4.91 -5.54
C LEU A 43 10.61 -6.23 -5.43
N SER A 44 11.67 -6.39 -6.23
CA SER A 44 12.60 -7.51 -6.11
C SER A 44 13.91 -7.03 -5.48
N HIS A 45 14.46 -7.83 -4.59
CA HIS A 45 15.71 -7.55 -3.88
C HIS A 45 16.49 -8.85 -3.62
N ALA A 46 17.76 -8.74 -3.26
CA ALA A 46 18.54 -9.88 -2.86
C ALA A 46 17.96 -10.48 -1.55
N PRO A 47 18.05 -11.80 -1.36
CA PRO A 47 17.73 -12.41 -0.08
C PRO A 47 18.67 -11.85 1.00
N ARG A 48 18.18 -11.74 2.22
CA ARG A 48 19.01 -11.34 3.34
C ARG A 48 20.11 -12.37 3.58
N GLY A 49 21.30 -11.88 3.97
CA GLY A 49 22.44 -12.76 4.28
C GLY A 49 22.17 -13.64 5.51
N ALA A 50 23.00 -14.67 5.68
CA ALA A 50 22.84 -15.69 6.74
C ALA A 50 22.82 -15.11 8.17
N PHE A 51 23.40 -13.93 8.38
CA PHE A 51 23.47 -13.24 9.68
C PHE A 51 22.46 -12.09 9.79
N GLN A 52 21.60 -11.89 8.80
CA GLN A 52 20.54 -10.88 8.83
C GLN A 52 19.20 -11.53 9.15
N PRO A 53 18.26 -10.82 9.82
CA PRO A 53 16.92 -11.35 10.01
C PRO A 53 16.25 -11.58 8.65
N PRO A 54 15.41 -12.62 8.51
CA PRO A 54 14.69 -12.88 7.27
C PRO A 54 13.81 -11.67 6.90
N ASN A 55 13.39 -11.60 5.62
CA ASN A 55 12.49 -10.53 5.15
C ASN A 55 11.06 -10.74 5.69
N THR A 56 10.85 -10.46 6.97
CA THR A 56 9.56 -10.62 7.68
C THR A 56 9.12 -9.33 8.37
N ILE A 57 9.92 -8.26 8.23
CA ILE A 57 9.67 -6.97 8.90
C ILE A 57 9.06 -6.01 7.89
N ALA A 58 7.93 -5.41 8.25
CA ALA A 58 7.36 -4.27 7.54
C ALA A 58 8.08 -3.00 7.97
N TYR A 59 8.59 -2.24 6.99
CA TYR A 59 9.23 -0.95 7.23
C TYR A 59 8.31 0.17 6.76
N GLN A 60 8.22 1.23 7.55
CA GLN A 60 7.48 2.41 7.20
C GLN A 60 8.27 3.67 7.55
N ARG A 61 8.27 4.63 6.64
CA ARG A 61 8.88 5.94 6.85
C ARG A 61 7.88 7.05 6.51
N PHE A 62 7.76 8.01 7.42
CA PHE A 62 6.95 9.20 7.22
C PHE A 62 7.81 10.29 6.58
N LEU A 63 7.50 10.60 5.32
CA LEU A 63 8.12 11.69 4.58
C LEU A 63 7.19 12.90 4.60
N PRO A 64 7.70 14.13 4.38
CA PRO A 64 6.88 15.34 4.34
C PRO A 64 5.79 15.30 3.27
N THR A 65 6.04 14.56 2.19
CA THR A 65 5.10 14.39 1.07
C THR A 65 4.10 13.25 1.28
N GLY A 66 4.28 12.45 2.31
CA GLY A 66 3.46 11.29 2.67
C GLY A 66 4.29 10.04 3.00
N PRO A 67 3.69 9.03 3.62
CA PRO A 67 4.39 7.83 4.06
C PRO A 67 4.75 6.90 2.89
N ILE A 68 5.88 6.23 3.05
CA ILE A 68 6.28 5.07 2.23
C ILE A 68 6.36 3.84 3.12
N ALA A 69 5.76 2.72 2.67
CA ALA A 69 5.82 1.43 3.34
C ALA A 69 6.49 0.40 2.43
N PHE A 70 7.24 -0.51 3.05
CA PHE A 70 7.89 -1.64 2.43
C PHE A 70 7.44 -2.90 3.18
N LEU A 71 6.67 -3.74 2.50
CA LEU A 71 5.94 -4.85 3.10
C LEU A 71 6.47 -6.18 2.56
N PRO A 72 6.96 -7.11 3.41
CA PRO A 72 7.54 -8.36 2.95
C PRO A 72 6.48 -9.27 2.32
N LEU A 73 6.82 -9.89 1.18
CA LEU A 73 6.00 -10.91 0.52
C LEU A 73 6.71 -12.27 0.52
N SER A 74 8.01 -12.26 0.26
CA SER A 74 8.84 -13.45 0.20
C SER A 74 10.28 -13.12 0.63
N PRO A 75 11.20 -14.07 0.69
CA PRO A 75 12.61 -13.79 0.96
C PRO A 75 13.27 -12.79 0.00
N THR A 76 12.75 -12.67 -1.21
CA THR A 76 13.34 -11.87 -2.30
C THR A 76 12.37 -10.82 -2.88
N GLU A 77 11.15 -10.73 -2.35
CA GLU A 77 10.12 -9.84 -2.88
C GLU A 77 9.42 -9.09 -1.76
N SER A 78 9.05 -7.86 -2.05
CA SER A 78 8.29 -7.01 -1.13
C SER A 78 7.32 -6.14 -1.90
N SER A 79 6.21 -5.76 -1.29
CA SER A 79 5.30 -4.77 -1.82
C SER A 79 5.65 -3.39 -1.29
N MET A 80 5.56 -2.38 -2.14
CA MET A 80 5.66 -0.98 -1.76
C MET A 80 4.30 -0.31 -1.82
N VAL A 81 4.01 0.52 -0.83
CA VAL A 81 2.91 1.49 -0.85
C VAL A 81 3.47 2.86 -0.51
N TRP A 82 3.49 3.77 -1.47
CA TRP A 82 3.99 5.13 -1.28
C TRP A 82 2.87 6.15 -1.48
N SER A 83 2.39 6.73 -0.40
CA SER A 83 1.39 7.80 -0.46
C SER A 83 2.09 9.14 -0.61
N THR A 84 1.68 9.94 -1.61
CA THR A 84 2.31 11.24 -1.86
C THR A 84 1.35 12.18 -2.62
N LYS A 85 1.78 13.42 -2.86
CA LYS A 85 1.00 14.41 -3.60
C LYS A 85 0.72 13.94 -5.04
N PRO A 86 -0.45 14.25 -5.64
CA PRO A 86 -0.84 13.77 -6.96
C PRO A 86 0.17 14.03 -8.06
N ALA A 87 0.75 15.25 -8.11
CA ALA A 87 1.76 15.62 -9.10
C ALA A 87 3.03 14.76 -8.97
N LEU A 88 3.51 14.53 -7.74
CA LEU A 88 4.68 13.72 -7.48
C LEU A 88 4.40 12.24 -7.77
N ALA A 89 3.21 11.75 -7.42
CA ALA A 89 2.80 10.38 -7.74
C ALA A 89 2.77 10.13 -9.25
N ALA A 90 2.24 11.08 -10.02
CA ALA A 90 2.24 11.00 -11.49
C ALA A 90 3.66 11.02 -12.05
N ALA A 91 4.54 11.88 -11.54
CA ALA A 91 5.93 11.96 -11.96
C ALA A 91 6.68 10.67 -11.65
N LEU A 92 6.60 10.15 -10.41
CA LEU A 92 7.24 8.90 -10.01
C LEU A 92 6.74 7.70 -10.84
N LYS A 93 5.43 7.61 -11.09
CA LYS A 93 4.85 6.53 -11.90
C LYS A 93 5.33 6.55 -13.36
N SER A 94 5.66 7.73 -13.89
CA SER A 94 6.11 7.89 -15.28
C SER A 94 7.60 7.59 -15.49
N LEU A 95 8.36 7.38 -14.40
CA LEU A 95 9.79 7.07 -14.48
C LEU A 95 10.04 5.69 -15.08
N ASP A 96 11.20 5.56 -15.71
CA ASP A 96 11.76 4.23 -15.96
C ASP A 96 11.89 3.45 -14.64
N PRO A 97 11.56 2.14 -14.60
CA PRO A 97 11.65 1.34 -13.38
C PRO A 97 13.03 1.41 -12.70
N SER A 98 14.12 1.50 -13.46
CA SER A 98 15.48 1.61 -12.91
C SER A 98 15.72 2.93 -12.16
N VAL A 99 15.10 4.01 -12.64
CA VAL A 99 15.14 5.33 -11.98
C VAL A 99 14.26 5.32 -10.74
N LEU A 100 13.05 4.77 -10.84
CA LEU A 100 12.13 4.66 -9.70
C LEU A 100 12.74 3.85 -8.55
N VAL A 101 13.48 2.77 -8.83
CA VAL A 101 14.26 2.00 -7.85
C VAL A 101 15.19 2.90 -7.04
N ASN A 102 15.92 3.80 -7.70
CA ASN A 102 16.82 4.73 -7.02
C ASN A 102 16.07 5.69 -6.08
N PHE A 103 14.91 6.20 -6.50
CA PHE A 103 14.05 7.03 -5.64
C PHE A 103 13.51 6.26 -4.44
N ILE A 104 13.07 5.02 -4.62
CA ILE A 104 12.57 4.16 -3.53
C ILE A 104 13.69 3.91 -2.50
N ASN A 105 14.87 3.52 -2.96
CA ASN A 105 16.02 3.30 -2.09
C ASN A 105 16.40 4.58 -1.33
N ALA A 106 16.44 5.72 -2.02
CA ALA A 106 16.73 7.01 -1.41
C ALA A 106 15.68 7.40 -0.34
N ALA A 107 14.40 7.11 -0.61
CA ALA A 107 13.30 7.46 0.29
C ALA A 107 13.44 6.81 1.69
N PHE A 108 14.10 5.67 1.81
CA PHE A 108 14.32 5.01 3.10
C PHE A 108 15.60 5.45 3.83
N ARG A 109 16.58 6.04 3.13
CA ARG A 109 17.91 6.28 3.71
C ARG A 109 18.33 7.74 3.78
N LEU A 110 17.94 8.57 2.80
CA LEU A 110 18.39 9.95 2.79
C LEU A 110 17.61 10.83 3.77
N PRO A 111 18.23 11.87 4.35
CA PRO A 111 17.54 12.87 5.16
C PRO A 111 16.43 13.57 4.38
N GLU A 112 15.44 14.08 5.12
CA GLU A 112 14.27 14.76 4.57
C GLU A 112 14.61 15.87 3.57
N VAL A 113 15.62 16.69 3.89
CA VAL A 113 16.07 17.79 3.03
C VAL A 113 16.52 17.30 1.66
N SER A 114 17.21 16.17 1.60
CA SER A 114 17.66 15.55 0.36
C SER A 114 16.51 14.95 -0.44
N ILE A 115 15.57 14.30 0.23
CA ILE A 115 14.36 13.77 -0.42
C ILE A 115 13.52 14.90 -1.01
N ARG A 116 13.34 15.99 -0.28
CA ARG A 116 12.61 17.17 -0.78
C ARG A 116 13.26 17.72 -2.04
N TYR A 117 14.57 17.90 -2.04
CA TYR A 117 15.30 18.33 -3.21
C TYR A 117 15.15 17.37 -4.41
N LEU A 118 15.26 16.06 -4.19
CA LEU A 118 15.07 15.07 -5.26
C LEU A 118 13.65 15.11 -5.83
N HIS A 119 12.65 15.34 -5.00
CA HIS A 119 11.27 15.51 -5.45
C HIS A 119 11.08 16.80 -6.26
N ASP A 120 11.65 17.93 -5.82
CA ASP A 120 11.60 19.20 -6.53
C ASP A 120 12.32 19.10 -7.88
N LEU A 121 13.46 18.41 -7.89
CA LEU A 121 14.22 18.13 -9.10
C LEU A 121 13.41 17.29 -10.10
N LEU A 122 12.73 16.24 -9.62
CA LEU A 122 11.85 15.40 -10.43
C LEU A 122 10.68 16.20 -11.02
N LEU A 123 10.07 17.08 -10.24
CA LEU A 123 8.95 17.90 -10.70
C LEU A 123 9.37 19.02 -11.67
N SER A 124 10.63 19.48 -11.60
CA SER A 124 11.16 20.53 -12.46
C SER A 124 11.74 20.05 -13.79
N ARG A 125 12.13 18.77 -13.88
CA ARG A 125 12.75 18.14 -15.06
C ARG A 125 11.80 17.15 -15.73
N LYS A 126 11.89 17.06 -17.07
CA LYS A 126 11.04 16.14 -17.85
C LYS A 126 11.65 14.74 -18.07
N ALA A 127 12.95 14.57 -17.88
CA ALA A 127 13.62 13.29 -18.06
C ALA A 127 14.86 13.19 -17.16
N PHE A 128 15.08 12.00 -16.61
CA PHE A 128 16.29 11.60 -15.88
C PHE A 128 16.77 10.26 -16.38
N THR A 129 18.09 10.09 -16.39
CA THR A 129 18.70 8.77 -16.49
C THR A 129 18.90 8.17 -15.10
N SER A 130 18.96 6.84 -15.04
CA SER A 130 19.25 6.13 -13.79
C SER A 130 20.59 6.56 -13.19
N ASP A 131 21.60 6.80 -14.05
CA ASP A 131 22.94 7.17 -13.62
C ASP A 131 22.97 8.59 -13.03
N GLU A 132 22.29 9.57 -13.64
CA GLU A 132 22.18 10.93 -13.09
C GLU A 132 21.56 10.92 -11.68
N VAL A 133 20.49 10.17 -11.49
CA VAL A 133 19.82 10.06 -10.17
C VAL A 133 20.74 9.35 -9.17
N ARG A 134 21.44 8.30 -9.60
CA ARG A 134 22.40 7.58 -8.77
C ARG A 134 23.55 8.49 -8.31
N GLU A 135 24.15 9.25 -9.21
CA GLU A 135 25.22 10.19 -8.89
C GLU A 135 24.76 11.25 -7.90
N GLU A 136 23.58 11.81 -8.10
CA GLU A 136 22.99 12.79 -7.20
C GLU A 136 22.73 12.21 -5.80
N ILE A 137 22.24 10.97 -5.71
CA ILE A 137 22.03 10.27 -4.46
C ILE A 137 23.38 10.01 -3.75
N LEU A 138 24.38 9.48 -4.47
CA LEU A 138 25.72 9.22 -3.93
C LEU A 138 26.41 10.50 -3.41
N TRP A 139 26.23 11.61 -4.15
CA TRP A 139 26.74 12.89 -3.66
C TRP A 139 26.12 13.32 -2.34
N ARG A 140 24.80 13.13 -2.20
CA ARG A 140 24.06 13.46 -0.97
C ARG A 140 24.43 12.56 0.19
N GLU A 141 24.58 11.27 -0.05
CA GLU A 141 25.06 10.33 0.96
C GLU A 141 26.41 10.77 1.53
N ARG A 142 27.34 11.13 0.66
CA ARG A 142 28.65 11.66 1.08
C ARG A 142 28.54 12.98 1.83
N SER A 143 27.70 13.90 1.37
CA SER A 143 27.53 15.21 2.01
C SER A 143 26.84 15.14 3.38
N HIS A 144 26.07 14.08 3.64
CA HIS A 144 25.44 13.81 4.94
C HIS A 144 26.26 12.86 5.84
N ASN A 145 27.49 12.52 5.45
CA ASN A 145 28.35 11.59 6.18
C ASN A 145 27.66 10.24 6.47
N ILE A 146 26.83 9.75 5.54
CA ILE A 146 26.26 8.40 5.66
C ILE A 146 27.44 7.43 5.58
N PRO A 147 27.65 6.59 6.60
CA PRO A 147 28.83 5.72 6.65
C PRO A 147 28.85 4.76 5.45
N ALA A 148 30.04 4.53 4.89
CA ALA A 148 30.22 3.50 3.87
C ALA A 148 29.87 2.09 4.38
N THR A 149 29.83 1.92 5.70
CA THR A 149 29.41 0.69 6.40
C THR A 149 27.92 0.61 6.69
N SER A 150 27.10 1.62 6.30
CA SER A 150 25.65 1.52 6.40
C SER A 150 25.10 0.39 5.54
N ALA A 151 24.03 -0.25 5.97
CA ALA A 151 23.35 -1.32 5.23
C ALA A 151 23.02 -0.94 3.77
N TYR A 152 22.81 0.34 3.48
CA TYR A 152 22.61 0.82 2.13
C TYR A 152 23.89 1.03 1.33
N SER A 153 24.92 1.56 1.94
CA SER A 153 26.20 1.80 1.26
C SER A 153 26.93 0.50 0.96
N SER A 154 26.90 -0.44 1.88
CA SER A 154 27.54 -1.74 1.71
C SER A 154 26.82 -2.64 0.72
N ALA A 155 25.49 -2.54 0.59
CA ALA A 155 24.75 -3.33 -0.40
C ALA A 155 25.07 -2.92 -1.85
N LEU A 156 25.54 -1.70 -2.06
CA LEU A 156 26.06 -1.25 -3.36
C LEU A 156 27.52 -1.70 -3.61
N ALA A 157 28.30 -1.85 -2.54
CA ALA A 157 29.73 -2.12 -2.62
C ALA A 157 30.10 -3.59 -2.42
N THR A 158 29.28 -4.37 -1.72
CA THR A 158 29.70 -5.71 -1.29
C THR A 158 28.68 -6.79 -1.67
N ARG A 159 29.06 -7.53 -2.67
CA ARG A 159 28.81 -8.97 -2.70
C ARG A 159 29.75 -9.73 -1.75
N GLU A 160 30.46 -9.04 -0.88
CA GLU A 160 31.43 -9.62 0.01
C GLU A 160 30.76 -10.05 1.32
N VAL A 161 30.97 -11.32 1.63
CA VAL A 161 30.52 -12.00 2.85
C VAL A 161 31.19 -11.33 4.05
N GLY A 162 30.47 -10.49 4.75
CA GLY A 162 30.92 -9.80 5.95
C GLY A 162 29.88 -9.81 7.06
N ILE A 163 30.27 -9.35 8.24
CA ILE A 163 29.37 -9.08 9.35
C ILE A 163 28.37 -8.01 8.87
N PRO A 164 27.04 -8.21 9.04
CA PRO A 164 26.05 -7.22 8.62
C PRO A 164 26.32 -5.87 9.31
N PRO A 165 26.07 -4.76 8.61
CA PRO A 165 26.10 -3.43 9.23
C PRO A 165 25.16 -3.35 10.45
N GLU A 166 25.52 -2.53 11.44
CA GLU A 166 24.74 -2.39 12.68
C GLU A 166 23.28 -1.94 12.40
N ASP A 167 23.07 -1.15 11.35
CA ASP A 167 21.75 -0.65 10.93
C ASP A 167 20.98 -1.61 10.01
N ALA A 168 21.50 -2.80 9.70
CA ALA A 168 20.88 -3.75 8.78
C ALA A 168 19.48 -4.21 9.21
N GLY A 169 19.18 -4.20 10.51
CA GLY A 169 17.85 -4.51 11.05
C GLY A 169 16.86 -3.36 10.98
N SER A 170 17.35 -2.11 10.88
CA SER A 170 16.53 -0.90 10.89
C SER A 170 16.10 -0.44 9.49
N LEU A 171 16.68 -1.01 8.44
CA LEU A 171 16.48 -0.62 7.06
C LEU A 171 15.91 -1.79 6.23
N PRO A 172 15.01 -1.50 5.26
CA PRO A 172 14.52 -2.53 4.35
C PRO A 172 15.65 -3.07 3.44
N PRO A 173 15.48 -4.25 2.84
CA PRO A 173 16.38 -4.72 1.79
C PRO A 173 16.54 -3.69 0.67
N LEU A 174 17.74 -3.62 0.08
CA LEU A 174 17.98 -2.75 -1.07
C LEU A 174 17.21 -3.27 -2.29
N VAL A 175 16.34 -2.44 -2.84
CA VAL A 175 15.57 -2.77 -4.04
C VAL A 175 16.52 -2.85 -5.23
N ALA A 176 16.48 -3.97 -5.94
CA ALA A 176 17.26 -4.21 -7.15
C ALA A 176 16.46 -3.92 -8.42
N SER A 177 15.17 -4.28 -8.43
CA SER A 177 14.27 -4.06 -9.56
C SER A 177 12.81 -4.00 -9.12
N ILE A 178 11.97 -3.58 -10.06
CA ILE A 178 10.51 -3.59 -9.92
C ILE A 178 9.96 -4.64 -10.89
N GLN A 179 9.00 -5.44 -10.43
CA GLN A 179 8.35 -6.41 -11.30
C GLN A 179 7.56 -5.69 -12.41
N PRO A 180 7.73 -6.09 -13.68
CA PRO A 180 7.05 -5.46 -14.79
C PRO A 180 5.52 -5.48 -14.64
N GLY A 181 4.86 -4.36 -14.94
CA GLY A 181 3.40 -4.25 -14.91
C GLY A 181 2.78 -4.10 -13.52
N THR A 182 3.58 -4.05 -12.45
CA THR A 182 3.05 -3.93 -11.08
C THR A 182 2.93 -2.50 -10.57
N VAL A 183 3.52 -1.52 -11.28
CA VAL A 183 3.42 -0.11 -10.87
C VAL A 183 2.04 0.44 -11.18
N ALA A 184 1.27 0.70 -10.14
CA ALA A 184 -0.04 1.33 -10.24
C ALA A 184 -0.13 2.56 -9.32
N SER A 185 -1.04 3.48 -9.63
CA SER A 185 -1.33 4.63 -8.78
C SER A 185 -2.81 4.92 -8.78
N PHE A 186 -3.33 5.24 -7.60
CA PHE A 186 -4.74 5.56 -7.41
C PHE A 186 -4.93 6.64 -6.34
N PRO A 187 -5.99 7.47 -6.47
CA PRO A 187 -6.33 8.47 -5.48
C PRO A 187 -6.74 7.80 -4.16
N LEU A 188 -6.33 8.39 -3.05
CA LEU A 188 -6.75 7.96 -1.73
C LEU A 188 -8.00 8.71 -1.29
N ARG A 189 -8.92 8.00 -0.63
CA ARG A 189 -10.16 8.54 -0.11
C ARG A 189 -10.53 7.86 1.21
N TYR A 190 -11.28 8.58 2.03
CA TYR A 190 -12.10 8.04 3.08
C TYR A 190 -13.55 7.97 2.59
N SER A 191 -14.24 6.88 2.84
CA SER A 191 -15.66 6.73 2.59
C SER A 191 -16.25 5.76 3.59
N HIS A 192 -17.43 6.08 4.09
CA HIS A 192 -18.16 5.23 5.03
C HIS A 192 -19.64 5.22 4.65
N ALA A 193 -20.25 4.05 4.60
CA ALA A 193 -21.68 3.91 4.35
C ALA A 193 -22.47 4.36 5.58
N ASP A 194 -23.59 5.04 5.37
CA ASP A 194 -24.42 5.55 6.46
C ASP A 194 -25.09 4.40 7.24
N THR A 195 -25.32 3.29 6.56
CA THR A 195 -25.72 2.01 7.16
C THR A 195 -25.07 0.86 6.38
N TYR A 196 -24.85 -0.27 7.05
CA TYR A 196 -24.33 -1.48 6.38
C TYR A 196 -25.45 -2.40 5.89
N ILE A 197 -26.71 -2.10 6.25
CA ILE A 197 -27.88 -2.91 5.95
C ILE A 197 -28.83 -2.09 5.10
N GLY A 198 -29.29 -2.67 3.98
CA GLY A 198 -30.34 -2.06 3.17
C GLY A 198 -31.72 -2.10 3.84
N ASP A 199 -32.58 -1.16 3.52
CA ASP A 199 -33.90 -0.97 4.13
C ASP A 199 -34.78 -2.24 4.18
N GLY A 200 -34.59 -3.16 3.23
CA GLY A 200 -35.29 -4.45 3.23
C GLY A 200 -34.69 -5.52 4.14
N GLY A 201 -33.60 -5.23 4.90
CA GLY A 201 -32.93 -6.17 5.80
C GLY A 201 -32.23 -7.37 5.11
N ARG A 202 -32.28 -7.44 3.78
CA ARG A 202 -31.77 -8.59 3.00
C ARG A 202 -30.51 -8.29 2.19
N THR A 203 -29.97 -7.10 2.35
CA THR A 203 -28.68 -6.69 1.75
C THR A 203 -27.78 -6.19 2.85
N VAL A 204 -26.54 -6.67 2.90
CA VAL A 204 -25.50 -6.21 3.82
C VAL A 204 -24.22 -5.89 3.06
N LEU A 205 -23.50 -4.88 3.53
CA LEU A 205 -22.20 -4.47 2.98
C LEU A 205 -21.08 -4.89 3.90
N VAL A 206 -19.94 -5.29 3.32
CA VAL A 206 -18.71 -5.63 4.03
C VAL A 206 -17.49 -5.05 3.30
N GLY A 207 -16.41 -4.79 4.04
CA GLY A 207 -15.16 -4.29 3.48
C GLY A 207 -15.29 -2.95 2.77
N ASP A 208 -14.57 -2.77 1.66
CA ASP A 208 -14.56 -1.50 0.92
C ASP A 208 -15.92 -1.10 0.33
N ALA A 209 -16.87 -2.01 0.23
CA ALA A 209 -18.25 -1.68 -0.12
C ALA A 209 -18.95 -0.89 1.00
N ALA A 210 -18.60 -1.14 2.25
CA ALA A 210 -19.12 -0.46 3.43
C ALA A 210 -18.23 0.72 3.85
N HIS A 211 -16.91 0.53 3.90
CA HIS A 211 -15.96 1.53 4.39
C HIS A 211 -14.61 1.46 3.67
N THR A 212 -14.10 2.60 3.25
CA THR A 212 -12.76 2.75 2.68
C THR A 212 -11.95 3.66 3.58
N VAL A 213 -10.77 3.21 4.01
CA VAL A 213 -9.89 3.95 4.92
C VAL A 213 -8.55 4.24 4.28
N HIS A 214 -7.81 5.21 4.82
CA HIS A 214 -6.44 5.50 4.37
C HIS A 214 -5.53 4.29 4.65
N PRO A 215 -4.68 3.86 3.70
CA PRO A 215 -3.84 2.65 3.85
C PRO A 215 -2.71 2.78 4.87
N LEU A 216 -2.59 3.92 5.55
CA LEU A 216 -1.48 4.25 6.47
C LEU A 216 -1.17 3.16 7.50
N ALA A 217 -2.20 2.59 8.10
CA ALA A 217 -2.07 1.57 9.14
C ALA A 217 -2.37 0.14 8.63
N GLY A 218 -2.59 -0.05 7.32
CA GLY A 218 -2.92 -1.36 6.75
C GLY A 218 -4.23 -1.97 7.27
N GLN A 219 -5.16 -1.14 7.78
CA GLN A 219 -6.37 -1.62 8.47
C GLN A 219 -7.53 -1.98 7.54
N GLY A 220 -7.52 -1.57 6.27
CA GLY A 220 -8.63 -1.82 5.36
C GLY A 220 -8.99 -3.30 5.23
N LEU A 221 -8.00 -4.15 4.97
CA LEU A 221 -8.21 -5.60 4.87
C LEU A 221 -8.65 -6.20 6.23
N ASN A 222 -8.01 -5.79 7.33
CA ASN A 222 -8.33 -6.30 8.66
C ASN A 222 -9.76 -5.94 9.07
N ALA A 223 -10.20 -4.71 8.81
CA ALA A 223 -11.56 -4.28 9.05
C ALA A 223 -12.57 -5.09 8.21
N GLY A 224 -12.30 -5.26 6.91
CA GLY A 224 -13.15 -6.08 6.04
C GLY A 224 -13.23 -7.55 6.46
N LEU A 225 -12.14 -8.14 6.95
CA LEU A 225 -12.16 -9.50 7.52
C LEU A 225 -12.96 -9.58 8.82
N ALA A 226 -12.87 -8.55 9.67
CA ALA A 226 -13.69 -8.45 10.87
C ALA A 226 -15.19 -8.35 10.54
N ASP A 227 -15.57 -7.57 9.51
CA ASP A 227 -16.95 -7.51 9.02
C ASP A 227 -17.45 -8.89 8.63
N VAL A 228 -16.66 -9.64 7.86
CA VAL A 228 -17.00 -11.00 7.41
C VAL A 228 -17.15 -11.95 8.60
N GLN A 229 -16.26 -11.85 9.59
CA GLN A 229 -16.34 -12.66 10.80
C GLN A 229 -17.63 -12.39 11.59
N VAL A 230 -17.95 -11.12 11.83
CA VAL A 230 -19.17 -10.72 12.54
C VAL A 230 -20.41 -11.16 11.76
N LEU A 231 -20.43 -10.94 10.45
CA LEU A 231 -21.53 -11.37 9.57
C LEU A 231 -21.76 -12.88 9.66
N ALA A 232 -20.69 -13.69 9.55
CA ALA A 232 -20.78 -15.14 9.64
C ALA A 232 -21.34 -15.61 10.99
N GLN A 233 -20.84 -15.06 12.09
CA GLN A 233 -21.33 -15.36 13.44
C GLN A 233 -22.81 -14.98 13.62
N THR A 234 -23.20 -13.83 13.08
CA THR A 234 -24.59 -13.36 13.17
C THR A 234 -25.55 -14.25 12.38
N ILE A 235 -25.16 -14.66 11.16
CA ILE A 235 -25.93 -15.61 10.35
C ILE A 235 -26.05 -16.96 11.09
N GLU A 236 -24.97 -17.48 11.63
CA GLU A 236 -24.96 -18.75 12.35
C GLU A 236 -25.90 -18.71 13.57
N MET A 237 -25.78 -17.70 14.41
CA MET A 237 -26.65 -17.52 15.57
C MET A 237 -28.12 -17.42 15.19
N THR A 238 -28.44 -16.67 14.14
CA THR A 238 -29.82 -16.51 13.67
C THR A 238 -30.42 -17.85 13.21
N LEU A 239 -29.65 -18.62 12.43
CA LEU A 239 -30.08 -19.94 11.94
C LEU A 239 -30.26 -20.95 13.10
N LEU A 240 -29.35 -20.95 14.08
CA LEU A 240 -29.45 -21.82 15.27
C LEU A 240 -30.69 -21.50 16.13
N GLN A 241 -31.12 -20.25 16.13
CA GLN A 241 -32.32 -19.81 16.81
C GLN A 241 -33.61 -19.99 15.99
N GLY A 242 -33.52 -20.52 14.78
CA GLY A 242 -34.66 -20.68 13.87
C GLY A 242 -35.17 -19.36 13.28
N GLY A 243 -34.37 -18.29 13.30
CA GLY A 243 -34.70 -16.99 12.77
C GLY A 243 -34.51 -16.86 11.26
N ASP A 244 -35.13 -15.84 10.65
CA ASP A 244 -34.85 -15.44 9.25
C ASP A 244 -33.71 -14.42 9.22
N VAL A 245 -32.63 -14.76 8.52
CA VAL A 245 -31.44 -13.93 8.34
C VAL A 245 -31.77 -12.53 7.78
N GLY A 246 -32.87 -12.37 7.06
CA GLY A 246 -33.30 -11.08 6.51
C GLY A 246 -34.14 -10.20 7.43
N VAL A 247 -34.47 -10.66 8.65
CA VAL A 247 -35.42 -9.96 9.53
C VAL A 247 -34.83 -9.61 10.91
N TYR A 248 -33.92 -10.39 11.44
CA TYR A 248 -33.52 -10.30 12.84
C TYR A 248 -32.05 -10.02 13.19
N PRO A 249 -31.04 -10.22 12.32
CA PRO A 249 -29.66 -10.29 12.82
C PRO A 249 -28.93 -8.95 13.01
N PHE A 250 -29.53 -7.84 12.63
CA PHE A 250 -28.75 -6.60 12.46
C PHE A 250 -29.32 -5.37 13.17
N HIS A 251 -30.10 -5.58 14.25
CA HIS A 251 -30.58 -4.48 15.10
C HIS A 251 -29.76 -4.34 16.36
#